data_4c48998eb43819b92c85bd12a7271b9e
#
_entry.id   4c48998eb43819b92c85bd12a7271b9e
#
_cell.length_a   1.000
_cell.length_b   1.000
_cell.length_c   1.000
_cell.angle_alpha   90.00
_cell.angle_beta   90.00
_cell.angle_gamma   90.00
#
_symmetry.space_group_name_H-M   'P 1'
#
loop_
_entity.id
_entity.type
_entity.pdbx_description
1 polymer ?
#
loop_
_entity_poly.entity_id
_entity_poly.type
_entity_poly.pdbx_seq_one_letter_code
_entity_poly.pdbx_strand_id
1 'polypeptide(L)'
;MHASASTWVFNVVRELMIAAMGEIQVVSLYADQREQLPDAAGRCLVIKSHHGSVGLDTWLAEAGARIFLSVRDPRDACVSMCQRFQSPLAHCAQWIGNDCNRLLHLAPQGYPLLRYEDRFFEDKDVVKRISVSLTLQPPPGMIDTIFDRYRTEVVRTFAKSLEQLPPERLTTVVRFPMDRVTQILGPHIGDTLSGKWRDLPAHVQAELTRVFRPFLDRFGYPC
;
A
#
# COMPACT_ATOMS: atom_id res chain seq x y z
N MET A 1 -0.98 4.15 -3.08
CA MET A 1 -0.29 4.05 -4.38
C MET A 1 0.78 2.96 -4.35
N HIS A 2 1.28 2.52 -5.50
CA HIS A 2 2.44 1.62 -5.55
C HIS A 2 3.66 2.25 -4.87
N ALA A 3 4.55 1.41 -4.36
CA ALA A 3 5.80 1.81 -3.71
C ALA A 3 5.67 2.82 -2.54
N SER A 4 4.50 2.98 -1.94
CA SER A 4 4.20 3.88 -0.81
C SER A 4 4.01 3.17 0.53
N ALA A 5 4.55 1.96 0.70
CA ALA A 5 4.32 1.08 1.85
C ALA A 5 2.85 0.69 2.10
N SER A 6 1.98 0.73 1.06
CA SER A 6 0.57 0.32 1.15
C SER A 6 0.37 -1.11 1.66
N THR A 7 1.31 -2.02 1.39
CA THR A 7 1.27 -3.39 1.90
C THR A 7 1.47 -3.44 3.42
N TRP A 8 2.26 -2.54 3.99
CA TRP A 8 2.38 -2.40 5.43
C TRP A 8 1.04 -1.97 6.04
N VAL A 9 0.39 -0.94 5.49
CA VAL A 9 -0.92 -0.47 5.95
C VAL A 9 -1.96 -1.59 5.86
N PHE A 10 -2.02 -2.30 4.72
CA PHE A 10 -2.92 -3.43 4.52
C PHE A 10 -2.75 -4.51 5.61
N ASN A 11 -1.51 -4.88 5.91
CA ASN A 11 -1.24 -5.91 6.92
C ASN A 11 -1.55 -5.43 8.34
N VAL A 12 -1.24 -4.19 8.67
CA VAL A 12 -1.60 -3.61 9.98
C VAL A 12 -3.12 -3.62 10.17
N VAL A 13 -3.89 -3.15 9.18
CA VAL A 13 -5.35 -3.18 9.23
C VAL A 13 -5.85 -4.63 9.36
N ARG A 14 -5.33 -5.54 8.55
CA ARG A 14 -5.69 -6.96 8.58
C ARG A 14 -5.48 -7.58 9.97
N GLU A 15 -4.30 -7.40 10.56
CA GLU A 15 -3.98 -7.97 11.88
C GLU A 15 -4.83 -7.35 13.01
N LEU A 16 -5.09 -6.05 12.95
CA LEU A 16 -5.98 -5.39 13.89
C LEU A 16 -7.42 -5.94 13.80
N MET A 17 -7.92 -6.15 12.59
CA MET A 17 -9.25 -6.74 12.38
C MET A 17 -9.30 -8.19 12.84
N ILE A 18 -8.26 -8.99 12.56
CA ILE A 18 -8.16 -10.38 13.06
C ILE A 18 -8.12 -10.41 14.59
N ALA A 19 -7.35 -9.53 15.22
CA ALA A 19 -7.28 -9.44 16.67
C ALA A 19 -8.62 -9.07 17.32
N ALA A 20 -9.44 -8.27 16.62
CA ALA A 20 -10.74 -7.84 17.13
C ALA A 20 -11.87 -8.82 16.88
N MET A 21 -11.85 -9.54 15.74
CA MET A 21 -13.00 -10.32 15.26
C MET A 21 -12.69 -11.83 15.12
N GLY A 22 -11.42 -12.21 15.16
CA GLY A 22 -10.97 -13.57 14.84
C GLY A 22 -10.70 -13.77 13.34
N GLU A 23 -9.77 -14.67 13.01
CA GLU A 23 -9.27 -14.88 11.65
C GLU A 23 -10.36 -15.31 10.66
N ILE A 24 -11.30 -16.15 11.10
CA ILE A 24 -12.41 -16.66 10.26
C ILE A 24 -13.33 -15.53 9.79
N GLN A 25 -13.45 -14.46 10.56
CA GLN A 25 -14.31 -13.32 10.26
C GLN A 25 -13.68 -12.27 9.34
N VAL A 26 -12.41 -12.44 8.97
CA VAL A 26 -11.69 -11.47 8.15
C VAL A 26 -11.28 -12.07 6.82
N VAL A 27 -11.77 -11.50 5.74
CA VAL A 27 -11.35 -11.81 4.37
C VAL A 27 -10.46 -10.68 3.88
N SER A 28 -9.22 -11.01 3.54
CA SER A 28 -8.25 -10.01 3.07
C SER A 28 -7.80 -10.31 1.65
N LEU A 29 -7.83 -9.30 0.77
CA LEU A 29 -7.54 -9.48 -0.65
C LEU A 29 -7.02 -8.22 -1.32
N TYR A 30 -6.48 -8.38 -2.54
CA TYR A 30 -6.25 -7.30 -3.48
C TYR A 30 -7.41 -7.23 -4.47
N ALA A 31 -7.98 -6.05 -4.68
CA ALA A 31 -8.99 -5.83 -5.70
C ALA A 31 -8.92 -4.38 -6.23
N ASP A 32 -9.02 -4.23 -7.53
CA ASP A 32 -9.15 -2.94 -8.21
C ASP A 32 -10.55 -2.77 -8.85
N GLN A 33 -11.36 -3.81 -8.83
CA GLN A 33 -12.72 -3.81 -9.37
C GLN A 33 -13.68 -4.49 -8.40
N ARG A 34 -14.92 -4.03 -8.38
CA ARG A 34 -15.98 -4.58 -7.52
C ARG A 34 -16.22 -6.08 -7.79
N GLU A 35 -16.15 -6.49 -9.04
CA GLU A 35 -16.38 -7.86 -9.49
C GLU A 35 -15.34 -8.87 -8.98
N GLN A 36 -14.20 -8.36 -8.49
CA GLN A 36 -13.15 -9.18 -7.86
C GLN A 36 -13.42 -9.47 -6.38
N LEU A 37 -14.44 -8.82 -5.80
CA LEU A 37 -14.77 -9.03 -4.40
C LEU A 37 -15.55 -10.32 -4.22
N PRO A 38 -15.16 -11.19 -3.27
CA PRO A 38 -15.93 -12.38 -2.94
C PRO A 38 -17.23 -12.01 -2.21
N ASP A 39 -18.19 -12.92 -2.22
CA ASP A 39 -19.27 -12.84 -1.25
C ASP A 39 -18.70 -13.02 0.16
N ALA A 40 -18.76 -11.97 0.95
CA ALA A 40 -18.20 -11.98 2.28
C ALA A 40 -19.11 -12.69 3.31
N ALA A 41 -20.37 -12.94 2.98
CA ALA A 41 -21.32 -13.62 3.87
C ALA A 41 -21.33 -13.05 5.31
N GLY A 42 -21.33 -11.73 5.46
CA GLY A 42 -21.29 -11.03 6.76
C GLY A 42 -19.92 -10.89 7.41
N ARG A 43 -18.85 -11.38 6.76
CA ARG A 43 -17.47 -11.19 7.22
C ARG A 43 -16.94 -9.81 6.87
N CYS A 44 -15.91 -9.37 7.59
CA CYS A 44 -15.21 -8.15 7.30
C CYS A 44 -14.27 -8.29 6.11
N LEU A 45 -14.33 -7.36 5.16
CA LEU A 45 -13.39 -7.29 4.04
C LEU A 45 -12.28 -6.30 4.34
N VAL A 46 -11.02 -6.74 4.21
CA VAL A 46 -9.84 -5.87 4.20
C VAL A 46 -9.29 -5.87 2.77
N ILE A 47 -9.42 -4.75 2.08
CA ILE A 47 -9.11 -4.64 0.66
C ILE A 47 -7.89 -3.75 0.47
N LYS A 48 -6.90 -4.25 -0.27
CA LYS A 48 -5.83 -3.45 -0.83
C LYS A 48 -6.14 -3.16 -2.28
N SER A 49 -6.00 -1.91 -2.70
CA SER A 49 -6.24 -1.50 -4.07
C SER A 49 -5.27 -0.41 -4.50
N HIS A 50 -4.87 -0.42 -5.77
CA HIS A 50 -4.03 0.62 -6.36
C HIS A 50 -4.77 1.38 -7.47
N HIS A 51 -5.30 0.66 -8.45
CA HIS A 51 -5.97 1.22 -9.63
C HIS A 51 -7.50 1.09 -9.55
N GLY A 52 -8.07 1.17 -8.34
CA GLY A 52 -9.49 0.93 -8.14
C GLY A 52 -10.38 1.68 -9.12
N SER A 53 -11.36 0.95 -9.66
CA SER A 53 -12.37 1.51 -10.54
C SER A 53 -13.33 2.43 -9.80
N VAL A 54 -13.99 3.34 -10.53
CA VAL A 54 -15.06 4.17 -9.97
C VAL A 54 -16.14 3.31 -9.30
N GLY A 55 -16.49 2.16 -9.90
CA GLY A 55 -17.47 1.23 -9.33
C GLY A 55 -17.04 0.66 -7.97
N LEU A 56 -15.74 0.35 -7.79
CA LEU A 56 -15.22 -0.06 -6.49
C LEU A 56 -15.26 1.09 -5.48
N ASP A 57 -14.82 2.27 -5.87
CA ASP A 57 -14.77 3.43 -4.96
C ASP A 57 -16.17 3.86 -4.52
N THR A 58 -17.16 3.84 -5.42
CA THR A 58 -18.58 4.10 -5.11
C THR A 58 -19.11 3.05 -4.13
N TRP A 59 -18.87 1.76 -4.40
CA TRP A 59 -19.32 0.69 -3.52
C TRP A 59 -18.68 0.78 -2.13
N LEU A 60 -17.39 1.11 -2.02
CA LEU A 60 -16.72 1.31 -0.74
C LEU A 60 -17.34 2.46 0.06
N ALA A 61 -17.68 3.57 -0.61
CA ALA A 61 -18.33 4.73 0.01
C ALA A 61 -19.74 4.37 0.52
N GLU A 62 -20.54 3.69 -0.31
CA GLU A 62 -21.89 3.23 0.04
C GLU A 62 -21.87 2.22 1.20
N ALA A 63 -20.87 1.34 1.24
CA ALA A 63 -20.67 0.39 2.32
C ALA A 63 -20.12 1.03 3.63
N GLY A 64 -19.85 2.34 3.65
CA GLY A 64 -19.26 3.03 4.80
C GLY A 64 -17.85 2.54 5.14
N ALA A 65 -17.08 2.11 4.14
CA ALA A 65 -15.76 1.56 4.34
C ALA A 65 -14.79 2.58 4.98
N ARG A 66 -13.93 2.11 5.87
CA ARG A 66 -12.80 2.90 6.40
C ARG A 66 -11.64 2.84 5.42
N ILE A 67 -11.32 3.97 4.81
CA ILE A 67 -10.29 4.07 3.76
C ILE A 67 -9.05 4.76 4.33
N PHE A 68 -7.87 4.20 4.07
CA PHE A 68 -6.57 4.80 4.38
C PHE A 68 -5.82 5.04 3.06
N LEU A 69 -5.32 6.25 2.88
CA LEU A 69 -4.53 6.60 1.71
C LEU A 69 -3.04 6.58 2.07
N SER A 70 -2.24 5.87 1.30
CA SER A 70 -0.79 5.95 1.39
C SER A 70 -0.22 6.62 0.15
N VAL A 71 0.56 7.68 0.35
CA VAL A 71 1.17 8.50 -0.71
C VAL A 71 2.69 8.50 -0.59
N ARG A 72 3.33 8.76 -1.71
CA ARG A 72 4.77 8.98 -1.84
C ARG A 72 5.02 9.98 -2.96
N ASP A 73 6.17 10.65 -2.97
CA ASP A 73 6.60 11.40 -4.14
C ASP A 73 6.55 10.49 -5.38
N PRO A 74 5.70 10.79 -6.38
CA PRO A 74 5.49 9.90 -7.52
C PRO A 74 6.75 9.70 -8.36
N ARG A 75 7.69 10.65 -8.34
CA ARG A 75 8.99 10.54 -9.02
C ARG A 75 9.85 9.45 -8.35
N ASP A 76 9.88 9.42 -7.02
CA ASP A 76 10.54 8.34 -6.26
C ASP A 76 9.83 7.00 -6.40
N ALA A 77 8.51 7.01 -6.46
CA ALA A 77 7.73 5.81 -6.70
C ALA A 77 8.07 5.21 -8.07
N CYS A 78 8.20 6.03 -9.13
CA CYS A 78 8.65 5.58 -10.46
C CYS A 78 10.04 4.95 -10.40
N VAL A 79 11.02 5.60 -9.80
CA VAL A 79 12.39 5.06 -9.65
C VAL A 79 12.36 3.72 -8.91
N SER A 80 11.62 3.64 -7.82
CA SER A 80 11.50 2.39 -7.03
C SER A 80 10.83 1.26 -7.83
N MET A 81 9.82 1.56 -8.65
CA MET A 81 9.17 0.59 -9.53
C MET A 81 10.10 0.10 -10.62
N CYS A 82 10.85 1.02 -11.27
CA CYS A 82 11.85 0.66 -12.29
C CYS A 82 12.91 -0.29 -11.72
N GLN A 83 13.46 0.03 -10.56
CA GLN A 83 14.47 -0.79 -9.90
C GLN A 83 13.92 -2.17 -9.51
N ARG A 84 12.68 -2.21 -8.96
CA ARG A 84 12.03 -3.44 -8.50
C ARG A 84 11.69 -4.39 -9.65
N PHE A 85 11.08 -3.87 -10.70
CA PHE A 85 10.53 -4.69 -11.79
C PHE A 85 11.41 -4.71 -13.02
N GLN A 86 12.51 -3.96 -13.03
CA GLN A 86 13.39 -3.78 -14.21
C GLN A 86 12.59 -3.35 -15.43
N SER A 87 11.65 -2.45 -15.22
CA SER A 87 10.72 -1.95 -16.23
C SER A 87 11.16 -0.57 -16.72
N PRO A 88 10.86 -0.22 -18.00
CA PRO A 88 11.12 1.12 -18.50
C PRO A 88 10.44 2.22 -17.68
N LEU A 89 11.12 3.36 -17.53
CA LEU A 89 10.61 4.48 -16.71
C LEU A 89 9.24 4.98 -17.21
N ALA A 90 9.02 5.00 -18.51
CA ALA A 90 7.74 5.41 -19.11
C ALA A 90 6.57 4.50 -18.64
N HIS A 91 6.77 3.19 -18.56
CA HIS A 91 5.77 2.25 -18.02
C HIS A 91 5.50 2.51 -16.55
N CYS A 92 6.57 2.71 -15.76
CA CYS A 92 6.43 3.03 -14.35
C CYS A 92 5.70 4.35 -14.12
N ALA A 93 6.00 5.37 -14.92
CA ALA A 93 5.34 6.66 -14.87
C ALA A 93 3.83 6.56 -15.22
N GLN A 94 3.46 5.73 -16.17
CA GLN A 94 2.06 5.48 -16.52
C GLN A 94 1.31 4.80 -15.34
N TRP A 95 1.89 3.77 -14.74
CA TRP A 95 1.28 3.08 -13.60
C TRP A 95 1.12 4.00 -12.39
N ILE A 96 2.17 4.73 -12.05
CA ILE A 96 2.14 5.70 -10.96
C ILE A 96 1.17 6.86 -11.27
N GLY A 97 1.07 7.25 -12.54
CA GLY A 97 0.09 8.25 -12.99
C GLY A 97 -1.36 7.84 -12.71
N ASN A 98 -1.70 6.57 -12.95
CA ASN A 98 -3.03 6.04 -12.62
C ASN A 98 -3.29 6.07 -11.10
N ASP A 99 -2.29 5.69 -10.29
CA ASP A 99 -2.38 5.83 -8.83
C ASP A 99 -2.60 7.29 -8.40
N CYS A 100 -1.83 8.22 -9.00
CA CYS A 100 -1.95 9.65 -8.71
C CYS A 100 -3.34 10.19 -9.04
N ASN A 101 -3.89 9.84 -10.19
CA ASN A 101 -5.23 10.27 -10.62
C ASN A 101 -6.30 9.79 -9.63
N ARG A 102 -6.23 8.52 -9.22
CA ARG A 102 -7.16 7.99 -8.22
C ARG A 102 -7.02 8.69 -6.87
N LEU A 103 -5.79 8.89 -6.39
CA LEU A 103 -5.56 9.58 -5.12
C LEU A 103 -6.01 11.04 -5.14
N LEU A 104 -5.85 11.75 -6.26
CA LEU A 104 -6.39 13.09 -6.45
C LEU A 104 -7.92 13.10 -6.36
N HIS A 105 -8.59 12.06 -6.88
CA HIS A 105 -10.04 11.89 -6.76
C HIS A 105 -10.48 11.60 -5.32
N LEU A 106 -9.73 10.77 -4.59
CA LEU A 106 -10.08 10.37 -3.22
C LEU A 106 -9.69 11.41 -2.15
N ALA A 107 -8.66 12.23 -2.40
CA ALA A 107 -8.13 13.17 -1.41
C ALA A 107 -9.16 14.19 -0.85
N PRO A 108 -10.14 14.70 -1.64
CA PRO A 108 -11.15 15.62 -1.12
C PRO A 108 -12.09 14.99 -0.07
N GLN A 109 -12.16 13.66 0.01
CA GLN A 109 -13.02 12.93 0.94
C GLN A 109 -12.54 12.96 2.39
N GLY A 110 -11.34 13.50 2.66
CA GLY A 110 -10.81 13.64 4.02
C GLY A 110 -10.35 12.33 4.67
N TYR A 111 -10.06 11.30 3.90
CA TYR A 111 -9.54 10.04 4.42
C TYR A 111 -8.17 10.20 5.10
N PRO A 112 -7.86 9.42 6.16
CA PRO A 112 -6.54 9.40 6.77
C PRO A 112 -5.44 9.17 5.74
N LEU A 113 -4.44 10.08 5.74
CA LEU A 113 -3.34 10.11 4.80
C LEU A 113 -2.04 9.70 5.50
N LEU A 114 -1.33 8.73 4.94
CA LEU A 114 -0.03 8.25 5.40
C LEU A 114 1.01 8.58 4.33
N ARG A 115 1.95 9.46 4.65
CA ARG A 115 3.01 9.89 3.75
C ARG A 115 4.25 9.02 3.95
N TYR A 116 4.77 8.43 2.88
CA TYR A 116 5.93 7.54 2.92
C TYR A 116 7.17 8.23 3.50
N GLU A 117 7.37 9.49 3.17
CA GLU A 117 8.51 10.31 3.61
C GLU A 117 8.51 10.55 5.13
N ASP A 118 7.35 10.47 5.78
CA ASP A 118 7.23 10.53 7.25
C ASP A 118 7.61 9.19 7.91
N ARG A 119 8.03 8.18 7.13
CA ARG A 119 8.44 6.85 7.58
C ARG A 119 7.42 6.20 8.51
N PHE A 120 6.13 6.38 8.24
CA PHE A 120 5.03 5.88 9.07
C PHE A 120 5.12 4.38 9.38
N PHE A 121 5.75 3.61 8.52
CA PHE A 121 5.96 2.17 8.68
C PHE A 121 7.07 1.82 9.69
N GLU A 122 7.75 2.81 10.25
CA GLU A 122 8.74 2.69 11.33
C GLU A 122 8.26 3.31 12.65
N ASP A 123 7.03 3.85 12.66
CA ASP A 123 6.42 4.48 13.82
C ASP A 123 5.30 3.59 14.38
N LYS A 124 5.54 3.05 15.59
CA LYS A 124 4.55 2.21 16.30
C LYS A 124 3.25 2.96 16.59
N ASP A 125 3.31 4.26 16.85
CA ASP A 125 2.11 5.06 17.13
C ASP A 125 1.17 5.14 15.93
N VAL A 126 1.65 4.89 14.72
CA VAL A 126 0.79 4.77 13.53
C VAL A 126 -0.14 3.56 13.64
N VAL A 127 0.33 2.42 14.15
CA VAL A 127 -0.53 1.24 14.39
C VAL A 127 -1.66 1.60 15.35
N LYS A 128 -1.34 2.34 16.41
CA LYS A 128 -2.34 2.84 17.37
C LYS A 128 -3.33 3.80 16.72
N ARG A 129 -2.86 4.77 15.90
CA ARG A 129 -3.73 5.71 15.17
C ARG A 129 -4.67 4.97 14.21
N ILE A 130 -4.18 3.95 13.51
CA ILE A 130 -5.01 3.10 12.65
C ILE A 130 -6.08 2.38 13.47
N SER A 131 -5.73 1.79 14.62
CA SER A 131 -6.70 1.09 15.47
C SER A 131 -7.80 2.03 15.98
N VAL A 132 -7.45 3.24 16.40
CA VAL A 132 -8.42 4.28 16.79
C VAL A 132 -9.33 4.66 15.63
N SER A 133 -8.76 4.86 14.42
CA SER A 133 -9.54 5.17 13.22
C SER A 133 -10.52 4.06 12.83
N LEU A 134 -10.19 2.81 13.15
CA LEU A 134 -11.05 1.63 12.97
C LEU A 134 -12.03 1.44 14.15
N THR A 135 -11.96 2.28 15.17
CA THR A 135 -12.77 2.16 16.41
C THR A 135 -12.51 0.84 17.14
N LEU A 136 -11.27 0.35 17.09
CA LEU A 136 -10.86 -0.90 17.72
C LEU A 136 -10.09 -0.65 19.01
N GLN A 137 -10.25 -1.58 19.95
CA GLN A 137 -9.47 -1.66 21.19
C GLN A 137 -8.74 -3.02 21.23
N PRO A 138 -7.55 -3.10 20.59
CA PRO A 138 -6.81 -4.35 20.55
C PRO A 138 -6.35 -4.76 21.95
N PRO A 139 -6.18 -6.06 22.21
CA PRO A 139 -5.65 -6.56 23.47
C PRO A 139 -4.30 -5.93 23.85
N PRO A 140 -3.96 -5.85 25.14
CA PRO A 140 -2.67 -5.35 25.59
C PRO A 140 -1.50 -6.06 24.86
N GLY A 141 -0.49 -5.30 24.44
CA GLY A 141 0.68 -5.81 23.71
C GLY A 141 0.45 -6.12 22.24
N MET A 142 -0.79 -6.13 21.74
CA MET A 142 -1.08 -6.44 20.33
C MET A 142 -0.49 -5.41 19.36
N ILE A 143 -0.50 -4.13 19.70
CA ILE A 143 0.10 -3.07 18.90
C ILE A 143 1.60 -3.32 18.72
N ASP A 144 2.31 -3.66 19.79
CA ASP A 144 3.74 -3.99 19.75
C ASP A 144 3.98 -5.22 18.88
N THR A 145 3.17 -6.27 19.08
CA THR A 145 3.26 -7.51 18.29
C THR A 145 3.07 -7.26 16.78
N ILE A 146 2.05 -6.47 16.41
CA ILE A 146 1.80 -6.14 15.01
C ILE A 146 2.94 -5.30 14.43
N PHE A 147 3.38 -4.26 15.16
CA PHE A 147 4.47 -3.41 14.71
C PHE A 147 5.76 -4.21 14.50
N ASP A 148 6.16 -5.03 15.46
CA ASP A 148 7.38 -5.85 15.37
C ASP A 148 7.33 -6.84 14.23
N ARG A 149 6.17 -7.46 13.95
CA ARG A 149 5.95 -8.39 12.84
C ARG A 149 6.20 -7.74 11.48
N TYR A 150 5.85 -6.46 11.32
CA TYR A 150 5.93 -5.76 10.04
C TYR A 150 7.05 -4.72 9.97
N ARG A 151 8.05 -4.80 10.86
CA ARG A 151 9.29 -4.01 10.74
C ARG A 151 10.00 -4.34 9.43
N THR A 152 10.65 -3.33 8.88
CA THR A 152 11.32 -3.42 7.56
C THR A 152 12.22 -4.65 7.43
N GLU A 153 13.05 -4.95 8.46
CA GLU A 153 13.97 -6.08 8.44
C GLU A 153 13.24 -7.42 8.49
N VAL A 154 12.19 -7.52 9.29
CA VAL A 154 11.38 -8.75 9.41
C VAL A 154 10.69 -9.04 8.09
N VAL A 155 10.07 -8.03 7.46
CA VAL A 155 9.42 -8.18 6.15
C VAL A 155 10.45 -8.49 5.06
N ARG A 156 11.65 -7.89 5.12
CA ARG A 156 12.75 -8.19 4.17
C ARG A 156 13.21 -9.65 4.28
N THR A 157 13.34 -10.15 5.51
CA THR A 157 13.70 -11.55 5.76
C THR A 157 12.60 -12.49 5.27
N PHE A 158 11.35 -12.19 5.59
CA PHE A 158 10.20 -12.97 5.12
C PHE A 158 10.11 -12.98 3.59
N ALA A 159 10.32 -11.85 2.93
CA ALA A 159 10.29 -11.75 1.47
C ALA A 159 11.34 -12.65 0.78
N LYS A 160 12.48 -12.91 1.44
CA LYS A 160 13.50 -13.85 0.94
C LYS A 160 13.14 -15.33 1.12
N SER A 161 12.23 -15.63 2.05
CA SER A 161 11.80 -17.00 2.34
C SER A 161 10.46 -17.39 1.71
N LEU A 162 9.89 -16.54 0.84
CA LEU A 162 8.57 -16.78 0.24
C LEU A 162 8.46 -18.13 -0.46
N GLU A 163 9.50 -18.58 -1.17
CA GLU A 163 9.50 -19.86 -1.88
C GLU A 163 9.37 -21.09 -0.96
N GLN A 164 9.55 -20.90 0.35
CA GLN A 164 9.39 -21.94 1.37
C GLN A 164 7.94 -22.04 1.88
N LEU A 165 7.06 -21.13 1.46
CA LEU A 165 5.64 -21.17 1.85
C LEU A 165 4.91 -22.31 1.16
N PRO A 166 3.82 -22.83 1.79
CA PRO A 166 2.95 -23.81 1.16
C PRO A 166 2.38 -23.28 -0.17
N PRO A 167 2.22 -24.14 -1.20
CA PRO A 167 1.76 -23.73 -2.53
C PRO A 167 0.45 -22.94 -2.53
N GLU A 168 -0.48 -23.26 -1.63
CA GLU A 168 -1.75 -22.57 -1.49
C GLU A 168 -1.62 -21.11 -1.06
N ARG A 169 -0.52 -20.76 -0.41
CA ARG A 169 -0.17 -19.38 -0.02
C ARG A 169 0.57 -18.61 -1.11
N LEU A 170 1.13 -19.31 -2.08
CA LEU A 170 1.95 -18.68 -3.12
C LEU A 170 1.13 -18.30 -4.35
N THR A 171 1.48 -17.18 -4.93
CA THR A 171 1.11 -16.79 -6.30
C THR A 171 2.28 -16.06 -6.93
N THR A 172 2.18 -15.79 -8.23
CA THR A 172 3.21 -15.05 -8.96
C THR A 172 2.65 -13.73 -9.48
N VAL A 173 3.37 -12.64 -9.22
CA VAL A 173 3.07 -11.32 -9.77
C VAL A 173 4.24 -10.90 -10.63
N VAL A 174 3.98 -10.64 -11.92
CA VAL A 174 4.99 -10.43 -12.96
C VAL A 174 5.87 -11.68 -13.11
N ARG A 175 6.91 -11.82 -12.30
CA ARG A 175 7.82 -12.99 -12.25
C ARG A 175 8.29 -13.31 -10.83
N PHE A 176 7.69 -12.67 -9.84
CA PHE A 176 8.13 -12.77 -8.46
C PHE A 176 7.10 -13.52 -7.61
N PRO A 177 7.55 -14.37 -6.69
CA PRO A 177 6.68 -15.02 -5.73
C PRO A 177 6.04 -13.96 -4.82
N MET A 178 4.77 -14.15 -4.50
CA MET A 178 4.00 -13.32 -3.58
C MET A 178 3.20 -14.21 -2.64
N ASP A 179 3.19 -13.86 -1.36
CA ASP A 179 2.28 -14.46 -0.39
C ASP A 179 0.86 -13.88 -0.57
N ARG A 180 -0.10 -14.75 -0.86
CA ARG A 180 -1.52 -14.38 -1.06
C ARG A 180 -2.13 -13.70 0.15
N VAL A 181 -1.71 -14.09 1.36
CA VAL A 181 -2.28 -13.62 2.62
C VAL A 181 -1.80 -12.22 2.97
N THR A 182 -0.48 -12.02 2.98
CA THR A 182 0.12 -10.72 3.34
C THR A 182 0.36 -9.81 2.16
N GLN A 183 0.26 -10.35 0.94
CA GLN A 183 0.60 -9.65 -0.31
C GLN A 183 2.03 -9.10 -0.34
N ILE A 184 2.92 -9.71 0.43
CA ILE A 184 4.34 -9.42 0.38
C ILE A 184 4.93 -10.12 -0.84
N LEU A 185 5.62 -9.34 -1.65
CA LEU A 185 6.27 -9.75 -2.89
C LEU A 185 7.78 -9.87 -2.67
N GLY A 186 8.46 -10.80 -3.32
CA GLY A 186 9.90 -11.01 -3.17
C GLY A 186 10.75 -9.71 -3.17
N PRO A 187 10.66 -8.84 -4.21
CA PRO A 187 11.41 -7.57 -4.22
C PRO A 187 10.68 -6.42 -3.51
N HIS A 188 9.83 -6.70 -2.49
CA HIS A 188 8.93 -5.70 -1.92
C HIS A 188 9.66 -4.57 -1.19
N ILE A 189 10.76 -4.89 -0.50
CA ILE A 189 11.51 -3.93 0.31
C ILE A 189 12.83 -3.59 -0.39
N GLY A 190 12.93 -2.37 -0.89
CA GLY A 190 14.17 -1.77 -1.36
C GLY A 190 15.00 -1.16 -0.21
N ASP A 191 15.73 -0.10 -0.54
CA ASP A 191 16.58 0.65 0.39
C ASP A 191 15.80 1.57 1.34
N THR A 192 14.50 1.77 1.11
CA THR A 192 13.59 2.67 1.84
C THR A 192 13.93 4.16 1.74
N LEU A 193 14.87 4.54 0.88
CA LEU A 193 15.31 5.92 0.69
C LEU A 193 14.29 6.73 -0.12
N SER A 194 14.21 8.02 0.19
CA SER A 194 13.48 9.04 -0.56
C SER A 194 14.45 10.00 -1.25
N GLY A 195 14.01 10.67 -2.32
CA GLY A 195 14.82 11.62 -3.07
C GLY A 195 15.64 11.03 -4.20
N LYS A 196 15.53 9.74 -4.47
CA LYS A 196 16.29 9.04 -5.54
C LYS A 196 16.05 9.59 -6.95
N TRP A 197 14.89 10.20 -7.18
CA TRP A 197 14.59 10.82 -8.46
C TRP A 197 15.54 11.96 -8.81
N ARG A 198 16.22 12.56 -7.81
CA ARG A 198 17.21 13.63 -8.02
C ARG A 198 18.51 13.15 -8.67
N ASP A 199 18.75 11.84 -8.65
CA ASP A 199 19.92 11.22 -9.30
C ASP A 199 19.65 10.95 -10.80
N LEU A 200 18.43 11.17 -11.29
CA LEU A 200 18.09 11.05 -12.70
C LEU A 200 18.66 12.23 -13.51
N PRO A 201 18.85 12.07 -14.83
CA PRO A 201 19.23 13.19 -15.71
C PRO A 201 18.24 14.36 -15.59
N ALA A 202 18.74 15.60 -15.66
CA ALA A 202 17.93 16.80 -15.41
C ALA A 202 16.67 16.90 -16.31
N HIS A 203 16.76 16.49 -17.58
CA HIS A 203 15.60 16.48 -18.47
C HIS A 203 14.54 15.47 -18.05
N VAL A 204 14.93 14.32 -17.47
CA VAL A 204 14.01 13.31 -16.94
C VAL A 204 13.35 13.82 -15.64
N GLN A 205 14.11 14.47 -14.76
CA GLN A 205 13.58 15.11 -13.55
C GLN A 205 12.51 16.14 -13.91
N ALA A 206 12.80 17.01 -14.89
CA ALA A 206 11.87 18.03 -15.37
C ALA A 206 10.59 17.38 -15.96
N GLU A 207 10.72 16.34 -16.77
CA GLU A 207 9.59 15.65 -17.38
C GLU A 207 8.71 14.96 -16.32
N LEU A 208 9.28 14.21 -15.38
CA LEU A 208 8.51 13.60 -14.28
C LEU A 208 7.81 14.66 -13.42
N THR A 209 8.49 15.77 -13.13
CA THR A 209 7.90 16.88 -12.37
C THR A 209 6.72 17.49 -13.12
N ARG A 210 6.84 17.68 -14.44
CA ARG A 210 5.75 18.19 -15.30
C ARG A 210 4.56 17.23 -15.31
N VAL A 211 4.81 15.93 -15.49
CA VAL A 211 3.77 14.89 -15.55
C VAL A 211 3.00 14.79 -14.24
N PHE A 212 3.70 14.83 -13.11
CA PHE A 212 3.08 14.66 -11.80
C PHE A 212 2.70 15.98 -11.11
N ARG A 213 2.83 17.13 -11.77
CA ARG A 213 2.58 18.45 -11.20
C ARG A 213 1.28 18.55 -10.38
N PRO A 214 0.10 18.11 -10.88
CA PRO A 214 -1.13 18.21 -10.11
C PRO A 214 -1.08 17.45 -8.78
N PHE A 215 -0.41 16.29 -8.76
CA PHE A 215 -0.24 15.49 -7.55
C PHE A 215 0.75 16.13 -6.59
N LEU A 216 1.89 16.62 -7.10
CA LEU A 216 2.91 17.30 -6.30
C LEU A 216 2.33 18.51 -5.59
N ASP A 217 1.59 19.36 -6.32
CA ASP A 217 0.95 20.56 -5.77
C ASP A 217 -0.12 20.19 -4.72
N ARG A 218 -0.96 19.19 -5.00
CA ARG A 218 -2.04 18.76 -4.09
C ARG A 218 -1.52 18.23 -2.76
N PHE A 219 -0.43 17.46 -2.81
CA PHE A 219 0.13 16.80 -1.62
C PHE A 219 1.35 17.53 -1.06
N GLY A 220 1.71 18.70 -1.57
CA GLY A 220 2.80 19.54 -1.04
C GLY A 220 4.20 18.96 -1.21
N TYR A 221 4.43 18.24 -2.31
CA TYR A 221 5.79 17.81 -2.68
C TYR A 221 6.54 18.94 -3.40
N PRO A 222 7.84 19.14 -3.14
CA PRO A 222 8.61 20.18 -3.81
C PRO A 222 8.70 19.88 -5.32
N CYS A 223 8.60 20.94 -6.12
CA CYS A 223 8.76 20.91 -7.58
C CYS A 223 10.21 21.21 -7.99
#